data_38e825973680014a0497225640895195
#
_entry.id   38e825973680014a0497225640895195
#
_cell.length_a   1.000
_cell.length_b   1.000
_cell.length_c   1.000
_cell.angle_alpha   90.00
_cell.angle_beta   90.00
_cell.angle_gamma   90.00
#
_symmetry.space_group_name_H-M   'P 1'
#
loop_
_entity.id
_entity.type
_entity.pdbx_description
1 polymer ?
#
loop_
_entity_poly.entity_id
_entity_poly.type
_entity_poly.pdbx_seq_one_letter_code
_entity_poly.pdbx_strand_id
1 'polypeptide(L)'
;MSNYSEFNNRNVPTIVLHPNLYKIKWPVSQSPSDERLTSSQLEEIVGLANAIKLNVNSSEIIKLSKINPANFFGSGTRERIKDYIISRKIQLAVINTQLSAIQQRNLELHWRCKVIDRTGLIIEIFGARARTHEGVLQVELASLSFQRSRLVRSWTHLERQRGGGGFLGGPGERQIELDRRQIDIAIEQLQKQLKKVRTTRQLHRSSRKRVPYPIVALVGYTNAGKSTLFNKLSGANVTTQDMLFATSVSYTHLTLPTICSV
;
A
#
# COMPACT_ATOMS: atom_id res chain seq x y z
N MET A 1 -14.17 12.67 -6.61
CA MET A 1 -13.71 11.71 -7.66
C MET A 1 -12.27 11.40 -7.33
N SER A 2 -11.97 10.18 -6.93
CA SER A 2 -10.67 9.79 -6.36
C SER A 2 -9.59 9.72 -7.44
N ASN A 3 -8.45 10.36 -7.18
CA ASN A 3 -7.22 10.34 -8.00
C ASN A 3 -6.53 8.95 -8.02
N TYR A 4 -7.29 7.85 -7.87
CA TYR A 4 -6.77 6.48 -7.92
C TYR A 4 -6.32 6.02 -9.30
N SER A 5 -6.53 6.84 -10.34
CA SER A 5 -6.22 6.47 -11.72
C SER A 5 -4.89 7.00 -12.25
N GLU A 6 -4.10 7.71 -11.46
CA GLU A 6 -2.87 8.32 -11.99
C GLU A 6 -1.84 7.30 -12.47
N PHE A 7 -1.84 6.08 -11.92
CA PHE A 7 -0.91 5.01 -12.31
C PHE A 7 -1.51 3.91 -13.19
N ASN A 8 -2.82 3.91 -13.40
CA ASN A 8 -3.55 2.73 -13.90
C ASN A 8 -3.37 2.44 -15.40
N ASN A 9 -2.57 3.20 -16.14
CA ASN A 9 -2.41 2.95 -17.58
C ASN A 9 -1.05 3.33 -18.18
N ARG A 10 0.00 3.49 -17.38
CA ARG A 10 1.29 3.94 -17.91
C ARG A 10 2.41 3.06 -17.40
N ASN A 11 3.22 2.62 -18.33
CA ASN A 11 4.52 1.99 -18.12
C ASN A 11 5.48 3.01 -17.44
N VAL A 12 5.17 3.38 -16.17
CA VAL A 12 5.86 4.45 -15.44
C VAL A 12 7.27 4.00 -15.09
N PRO A 13 8.33 4.67 -15.58
CA PRO A 13 9.70 4.35 -15.23
C PRO A 13 9.90 4.48 -13.72
N THR A 14 10.27 3.37 -13.09
CA THR A 14 10.28 3.24 -11.62
C THR A 14 11.62 2.73 -11.12
N ILE A 15 12.09 3.28 -10.00
CA ILE A 15 13.18 2.72 -9.21
C ILE A 15 12.63 2.14 -7.91
N VAL A 16 13.11 0.96 -7.53
CA VAL A 16 12.74 0.30 -6.27
C VAL A 16 13.93 0.30 -5.33
N LEU A 17 13.76 0.85 -4.13
CA LEU A 17 14.79 1.00 -3.12
C LEU A 17 14.43 0.20 -1.88
N HIS A 18 15.28 -0.74 -1.49
CA HIS A 18 15.14 -1.48 -0.24
C HIS A 18 16.18 -1.03 0.78
N PRO A 19 15.79 -0.23 1.80
CA PRO A 19 16.71 0.18 2.85
C PRO A 19 16.98 -0.99 3.81
N ASN A 20 18.24 -1.39 3.94
CA ASN A 20 18.71 -2.35 4.91
C ASN A 20 19.43 -1.63 6.04
N LEU A 21 18.84 -1.64 7.26
CA LEU A 21 19.43 -1.07 8.46
C LEU A 21 20.51 -1.98 9.00
N TYR A 22 21.73 -1.56 8.76
CA TYR A 22 22.91 -2.23 9.24
C TYR A 22 23.16 -1.85 10.71
N LYS A 23 22.78 -2.73 11.66
CA LYS A 23 23.23 -2.60 13.04
C LYS A 23 24.66 -3.15 13.13
N ILE A 24 25.64 -2.29 13.43
CA ILE A 24 26.99 -2.72 13.76
C ILE A 24 26.92 -3.53 15.05
N LYS A 25 26.79 -4.86 14.94
CA LYS A 25 27.05 -5.79 16.03
C LYS A 25 28.53 -6.15 16.01
N TRP A 26 29.23 -5.93 17.09
CA TRP A 26 30.56 -6.51 17.30
C TRP A 26 30.42 -7.90 17.91
N PRO A 27 31.11 -8.93 17.40
CA PRO A 27 31.90 -8.99 16.15
C PRO A 27 31.02 -9.07 14.90
N VAL A 28 31.55 -8.54 13.79
CA VAL A 28 30.88 -8.49 12.48
C VAL A 28 30.76 -9.92 11.94
N SER A 29 29.68 -10.59 12.23
CA SER A 29 29.25 -11.79 11.52
C SER A 29 27.95 -11.48 10.79
N GLN A 30 28.05 -11.08 9.53
CA GLN A 30 26.90 -11.15 8.63
C GLN A 30 26.66 -12.63 8.36
N SER A 31 25.56 -13.17 8.89
CA SER A 31 25.21 -14.53 8.52
C SER A 31 24.70 -14.55 7.07
N PRO A 32 25.03 -15.57 6.28
CA PRO A 32 24.48 -15.72 4.93
C PRO A 32 22.93 -15.70 4.88
N SER A 33 22.28 -15.96 6.01
CA SER A 33 20.81 -15.86 6.19
C SER A 33 20.29 -14.43 6.11
N ASP A 34 21.03 -13.43 6.61
CA ASP A 34 20.58 -12.03 6.59
C ASP A 34 20.64 -11.43 5.17
N GLU A 35 21.60 -11.82 4.36
CA GLU A 35 21.70 -11.38 2.96
C GLU A 35 20.61 -12.01 2.09
N ARG A 36 20.29 -13.29 2.30
CA ARG A 36 19.20 -13.98 1.62
C ARG A 36 17.83 -13.37 1.97
N LEU A 37 17.61 -13.04 3.24
CA LEU A 37 16.39 -12.38 3.67
C LEU A 37 16.24 -11.00 3.01
N THR A 38 17.32 -10.25 2.88
CA THR A 38 17.30 -8.91 2.28
C THR A 38 17.07 -8.96 0.77
N SER A 39 17.68 -9.92 0.06
CA SER A 39 17.42 -10.12 -1.38
C SER A 39 15.99 -10.56 -1.64
N SER A 40 15.46 -11.49 -0.85
CA SER A 40 14.08 -11.95 -0.95
C SER A 40 13.06 -10.82 -0.69
N GLN A 41 13.36 -9.90 0.23
CA GLN A 41 12.53 -8.73 0.49
C GLN A 41 12.58 -7.71 -0.67
N LEU A 42 13.71 -7.58 -1.35
CA LEU A 42 13.80 -6.78 -2.57
C LEU A 42 12.99 -7.40 -3.71
N GLU A 43 13.12 -8.71 -3.92
CA GLU A 43 12.34 -9.44 -4.93
C GLU A 43 10.84 -9.33 -4.68
N GLU A 44 10.40 -9.41 -3.42
CA GLU A 44 9.00 -9.24 -3.03
C GLU A 44 8.47 -7.86 -3.45
N ILE A 45 9.18 -6.76 -3.12
CA ILE A 45 8.71 -5.42 -3.46
C ILE A 45 8.74 -5.14 -4.95
N VAL A 46 9.70 -5.71 -5.69
CA VAL A 46 9.73 -5.67 -7.15
C VAL A 46 8.52 -6.42 -7.72
N GLY A 47 8.19 -7.60 -7.18
CA GLY A 47 7.00 -8.34 -7.53
C GLY A 47 5.70 -7.56 -7.27
N LEU A 48 5.64 -6.83 -6.15
CA LEU A 48 4.51 -5.93 -5.85
C LEU A 48 4.41 -4.77 -6.85
N ALA A 49 5.52 -4.14 -7.23
CA ALA A 49 5.54 -3.07 -8.22
C ALA A 49 5.08 -3.57 -9.61
N ASN A 50 5.56 -4.73 -10.03
CA ASN A 50 5.15 -5.38 -11.28
C ASN A 50 3.67 -5.76 -11.28
N ALA A 51 3.10 -6.07 -10.12
CA ALA A 51 1.70 -6.44 -9.97
C ALA A 51 0.71 -5.32 -10.36
N ILE A 52 1.13 -4.07 -10.36
CA ILE A 52 0.39 -2.90 -10.86
C ILE A 52 0.99 -2.33 -12.16
N LYS A 53 1.77 -3.16 -12.88
CA LYS A 53 2.34 -2.83 -14.18
C LYS A 53 3.27 -1.60 -14.18
N LEU A 54 4.00 -1.38 -13.08
CA LEU A 54 5.08 -0.40 -13.05
C LEU A 54 6.28 -0.95 -13.85
N ASN A 55 6.95 -0.06 -14.58
CA ASN A 55 8.18 -0.41 -15.30
C ASN A 55 9.39 -0.23 -14.36
N VAL A 56 9.81 -1.32 -13.73
CA VAL A 56 10.94 -1.30 -12.80
C VAL A 56 12.26 -1.27 -13.60
N ASN A 57 12.84 -0.08 -13.75
CA ASN A 57 14.11 0.12 -14.45
C ASN A 57 15.31 -0.34 -13.62
N SER A 58 15.21 -0.23 -12.29
CA SER A 58 16.28 -0.63 -11.36
C SER A 58 15.72 -0.95 -10.00
N SER A 59 16.36 -1.88 -9.32
CA SER A 59 16.10 -2.21 -7.92
C SER A 59 17.42 -2.27 -7.15
N GLU A 60 17.48 -1.68 -5.97
CA GLU A 60 18.73 -1.57 -5.21
C GLU A 60 18.48 -1.75 -3.70
N ILE A 61 19.41 -2.46 -3.05
CA ILE A 61 19.51 -2.55 -1.59
C ILE A 61 20.43 -1.44 -1.10
N ILE A 62 19.92 -0.55 -0.26
CA ILE A 62 20.67 0.56 0.31
C ILE A 62 21.04 0.23 1.75
N LYS A 63 22.31 0.02 2.01
CA LYS A 63 22.82 -0.18 3.37
C LYS A 63 22.79 1.15 4.13
N LEU A 64 22.09 1.18 5.26
CA LEU A 64 21.97 2.36 6.13
C LEU A 64 22.52 2.07 7.51
N SER A 65 23.46 2.89 7.97
CA SER A 65 23.96 2.87 9.34
C SER A 65 22.99 3.58 10.30
N LYS A 66 22.36 4.66 9.83
CA LYS A 66 21.43 5.48 10.60
C LYS A 66 20.34 6.07 9.68
N ILE A 67 19.13 6.14 10.18
CA ILE A 67 18.02 6.83 9.51
C ILE A 67 18.11 8.32 9.79
N ASN A 68 18.08 9.14 8.73
CA ASN A 68 17.96 10.58 8.87
C ASN A 68 16.49 10.94 9.18
N PRO A 69 16.19 11.65 10.28
CA PRO A 69 14.82 11.99 10.64
C PRO A 69 14.08 12.83 9.59
N ALA A 70 14.79 13.72 8.91
CA ALA A 70 14.20 14.63 7.92
C ALA A 70 14.13 14.03 6.51
N ASN A 71 15.16 13.26 6.10
CA ASN A 71 15.34 12.86 4.70
C ASN A 71 15.43 11.34 4.50
N PHE A 72 15.34 10.55 5.55
CA PHE A 72 15.51 9.10 5.58
C PHE A 72 16.92 8.64 5.22
N PHE A 73 17.42 8.98 4.02
CA PHE A 73 18.75 8.65 3.53
C PHE A 73 19.80 9.73 3.85
N GLY A 74 21.06 9.35 3.92
CA GLY A 74 22.19 10.28 4.00
C GLY A 74 22.35 11.13 2.73
N SER A 75 23.11 12.23 2.82
CA SER A 75 23.29 13.18 1.71
C SER A 75 23.90 12.53 0.46
N GLY A 76 24.98 11.78 0.60
CA GLY A 76 25.64 11.11 -0.53
C GLY A 76 24.75 10.12 -1.25
N THR A 77 23.97 9.31 -0.51
CA THR A 77 23.00 8.38 -1.10
C THR A 77 21.89 9.12 -1.85
N ARG A 78 21.41 10.24 -1.31
CA ARG A 78 20.36 11.03 -1.95
C ARG A 78 20.83 11.66 -3.26
N GLU A 79 22.02 12.22 -3.32
CA GLU A 79 22.58 12.79 -4.55
C GLU A 79 22.81 11.70 -5.60
N ARG A 80 23.41 10.57 -5.25
CA ARG A 80 23.61 9.45 -6.16
C ARG A 80 22.29 8.94 -6.78
N ILE A 81 21.24 8.80 -5.97
CA ILE A 81 19.94 8.38 -6.45
C ILE A 81 19.30 9.46 -7.33
N LYS A 82 19.45 10.74 -7.00
CA LYS A 82 18.98 11.86 -7.81
C LYS A 82 19.60 11.86 -9.20
N ASP A 83 20.92 11.69 -9.30
CA ASP A 83 21.63 11.64 -10.57
C ASP A 83 21.14 10.45 -11.42
N TYR A 84 20.88 9.31 -10.78
CA TYR A 84 20.30 8.16 -11.45
C TYR A 84 18.87 8.44 -11.96
N ILE A 85 18.00 9.06 -11.13
CA ILE A 85 16.64 9.43 -11.47
C ILE A 85 16.61 10.37 -12.69
N ILE A 86 17.49 11.38 -12.69
CA ILE A 86 17.57 12.35 -13.78
C ILE A 86 18.07 11.66 -15.06
N SER A 87 19.16 10.87 -14.98
CA SER A 87 19.75 10.21 -16.14
C SER A 87 18.81 9.22 -16.83
N ARG A 88 17.97 8.53 -16.06
CA ARG A 88 17.04 7.52 -16.55
C ARG A 88 15.59 8.02 -16.68
N LYS A 89 15.34 9.31 -16.43
CA LYS A 89 14.00 9.93 -16.47
C LYS A 89 12.97 9.17 -15.63
N ILE A 90 13.39 8.72 -14.45
CA ILE A 90 12.53 8.01 -13.50
C ILE A 90 11.45 8.95 -12.99
N GLN A 91 10.20 8.49 -13.02
CA GLN A 91 9.03 9.27 -12.57
C GLN A 91 8.54 8.85 -11.18
N LEU A 92 8.86 7.62 -10.75
CA LEU A 92 8.40 7.06 -9.49
C LEU A 92 9.55 6.36 -8.76
N ALA A 93 9.71 6.68 -7.48
CA ALA A 93 10.60 5.95 -6.57
C ALA A 93 9.77 5.21 -5.53
N VAL A 94 9.91 3.89 -5.48
CA VAL A 94 9.26 3.02 -4.49
C VAL A 94 10.26 2.68 -3.40
N ILE A 95 9.92 2.94 -2.14
CA ILE A 95 10.80 2.66 -0.99
C ILE A 95 10.16 1.57 -0.13
N ASN A 96 10.88 0.45 0.03
CA ASN A 96 10.40 -0.72 0.77
C ASN A 96 10.46 -0.53 2.29
N THR A 97 9.90 0.55 2.77
CA THR A 97 9.73 0.86 4.20
C THR A 97 8.65 1.90 4.37
N GLN A 98 8.22 2.11 5.61
CA GLN A 98 7.30 3.18 5.94
C GLN A 98 8.07 4.51 6.08
N LEU A 99 7.67 5.53 5.35
CA LEU A 99 8.20 6.88 5.45
C LEU A 99 7.30 7.77 6.30
N SER A 100 7.89 8.74 6.99
CA SER A 100 7.11 9.86 7.51
C SER A 100 6.70 10.81 6.38
N ALA A 101 5.63 11.59 6.58
CA ALA A 101 5.19 12.57 5.59
C ALA A 101 6.28 13.59 5.23
N ILE A 102 7.08 13.99 6.21
CA ILE A 102 8.21 14.92 6.03
C ILE A 102 9.30 14.28 5.18
N GLN A 103 9.67 13.02 5.48
CA GLN A 103 10.68 12.30 4.71
C GLN A 103 10.25 12.13 3.26
N GLN A 104 9.02 11.72 3.02
CA GLN A 104 8.49 11.57 1.67
C GLN A 104 8.55 12.89 0.90
N ARG A 105 8.00 13.97 1.48
CA ARG A 105 8.00 15.30 0.86
C ARG A 105 9.41 15.80 0.55
N ASN A 106 10.34 15.65 1.49
CA ASN A 106 11.71 16.09 1.29
C ASN A 106 12.42 15.29 0.19
N LEU A 107 12.15 13.99 0.08
CA LEU A 107 12.68 13.15 -1.00
C LEU A 107 12.06 13.54 -2.35
N GLU A 108 10.75 13.78 -2.42
CA GLU A 108 10.08 14.23 -3.65
C GLU A 108 10.62 15.58 -4.15
N LEU A 109 10.80 16.54 -3.25
CA LEU A 109 11.40 17.84 -3.58
C LEU A 109 12.83 17.71 -4.07
N HIS A 110 13.62 16.83 -3.43
CA HIS A 110 15.04 16.66 -3.75
C HIS A 110 15.24 15.90 -5.06
N TRP A 111 14.49 14.84 -5.29
CA TRP A 111 14.60 13.98 -6.47
C TRP A 111 13.76 14.46 -7.66
N ARG A 112 12.82 15.36 -7.43
CA ARG A 112 11.87 15.86 -8.43
C ARG A 112 11.10 14.71 -9.12
N CYS A 113 10.83 13.65 -8.38
CA CYS A 113 10.00 12.52 -8.80
C CYS A 113 9.02 12.17 -7.68
N LYS A 114 7.96 11.46 -8.02
CA LYS A 114 7.01 10.97 -7.01
C LYS A 114 7.67 9.89 -6.17
N VAL A 115 7.43 9.91 -4.87
CA VAL A 115 7.94 8.91 -3.93
C VAL A 115 6.76 8.21 -3.26
N ILE A 116 6.77 6.90 -3.27
CA ILE A 116 5.76 6.06 -2.61
C ILE A 116 6.45 5.09 -1.66
N ASP A 117 5.88 4.92 -0.48
CA ASP A 117 6.35 3.94 0.48
C ASP A 117 5.63 2.59 0.30
N ARG A 118 6.06 1.56 1.02
CA ARG A 118 5.46 0.22 0.98
C ARG A 118 3.95 0.26 1.25
N THR A 119 3.51 1.05 2.21
CA THR A 119 2.08 1.16 2.58
C THR A 119 1.26 1.76 1.44
N GLY A 120 1.76 2.85 0.85
CA GLY A 120 1.12 3.47 -0.31
C GLY A 120 1.05 2.52 -1.50
N LEU A 121 2.14 1.80 -1.81
CA LEU A 121 2.15 0.80 -2.89
C LEU A 121 1.09 -0.29 -2.68
N ILE A 122 0.96 -0.81 -1.46
CA ILE A 122 -0.05 -1.82 -1.12
C ILE A 122 -1.47 -1.28 -1.32
N ILE A 123 -1.73 -0.03 -0.90
CA ILE A 123 -3.05 0.62 -1.10
C ILE A 123 -3.35 0.73 -2.60
N GLU A 124 -2.38 1.13 -3.43
CA GLU A 124 -2.54 1.20 -4.89
C GLU A 124 -2.84 -0.18 -5.51
N ILE A 125 -2.16 -1.23 -5.06
CA ILE A 125 -2.41 -2.60 -5.52
C ILE A 125 -3.85 -3.03 -5.19
N PHE A 126 -4.31 -2.77 -3.97
CA PHE A 126 -5.68 -3.07 -3.58
C PHE A 126 -6.70 -2.23 -4.36
N GLY A 127 -6.40 -0.95 -4.62
CA GLY A 127 -7.22 -0.07 -5.44
C GLY A 127 -7.41 -0.62 -6.86
N ALA A 128 -6.33 -1.03 -7.50
CA ALA A 128 -6.37 -1.60 -8.84
C ALA A 128 -7.11 -2.95 -8.92
N ARG A 129 -7.23 -3.68 -7.81
CA ARG A 129 -7.81 -5.04 -7.75
C ARG A 129 -9.15 -5.13 -7.05
N ALA A 130 -9.61 -4.10 -6.40
CA ALA A 130 -10.92 -4.07 -5.73
C ALA A 130 -12.04 -4.12 -6.76
N ARG A 131 -12.69 -5.29 -6.91
CA ARG A 131 -13.80 -5.51 -7.84
C ARG A 131 -15.16 -5.45 -7.19
N THR A 132 -15.24 -5.66 -5.87
CA THR A 132 -16.50 -5.62 -5.14
C THR A 132 -16.75 -4.23 -4.58
N HIS A 133 -18.01 -3.81 -4.52
CA HIS A 133 -18.38 -2.52 -3.96
C HIS A 133 -17.86 -2.33 -2.52
N GLU A 134 -17.93 -3.37 -1.68
CA GLU A 134 -17.36 -3.32 -0.33
C GLU A 134 -15.82 -3.18 -0.36
N GLY A 135 -15.13 -3.90 -1.25
CA GLY A 135 -13.68 -3.81 -1.41
C GLY A 135 -13.23 -2.42 -1.83
N VAL A 136 -13.93 -1.80 -2.79
CA VAL A 136 -13.66 -0.41 -3.22
C VAL A 136 -13.81 0.55 -2.06
N LEU A 137 -14.92 0.49 -1.31
CA LEU A 137 -15.15 1.34 -0.14
C LEU A 137 -14.07 1.15 0.96
N GLN A 138 -13.63 -0.10 1.18
CA GLN A 138 -12.56 -0.38 2.15
C GLN A 138 -11.22 0.20 1.73
N VAL A 139 -10.86 0.08 0.46
CA VAL A 139 -9.62 0.65 -0.07
C VAL A 139 -9.65 2.17 -0.05
N GLU A 140 -10.77 2.76 -0.42
CA GLU A 140 -10.97 4.21 -0.37
C GLU A 140 -10.85 4.74 1.06
N LEU A 141 -11.45 4.04 2.04
CA LEU A 141 -11.31 4.36 3.46
C LEU A 141 -9.85 4.28 3.93
N ALA A 142 -9.12 3.22 3.52
CA ALA A 142 -7.71 3.05 3.86
C ALA A 142 -6.84 4.17 3.26
N SER A 143 -7.11 4.57 2.02
CA SER A 143 -6.41 5.65 1.36
C SER A 143 -6.64 7.01 2.01
N LEU A 144 -7.90 7.37 2.28
CA LEU A 144 -8.21 8.63 2.97
C LEU A 144 -7.59 8.66 4.36
N SER A 145 -7.61 7.54 5.09
CA SER A 145 -6.97 7.43 6.40
C SER A 145 -5.44 7.61 6.30
N PHE A 146 -4.83 7.07 5.26
CA PHE A 146 -3.41 7.24 4.98
C PHE A 146 -3.08 8.69 4.62
N GLN A 147 -3.86 9.33 3.73
CA GLN A 147 -3.71 10.75 3.39
C GLN A 147 -3.88 11.65 4.62
N ARG A 148 -4.90 11.41 5.45
CA ARG A 148 -5.11 12.11 6.71
C ARG A 148 -3.90 12.05 7.64
N SER A 149 -3.32 10.87 7.80
CA SER A 149 -2.13 10.67 8.64
C SER A 149 -0.92 11.45 8.13
N ARG A 150 -0.83 11.67 6.83
CA ARG A 150 0.25 12.43 6.20
C ARG A 150 0.05 13.94 6.31
N LEU A 151 -1.17 14.43 6.20
CA LEU A 151 -1.48 15.85 6.45
C LEU A 151 -1.09 16.28 7.87
N VAL A 152 -1.53 15.53 8.89
CA VAL A 152 -1.22 15.86 10.30
C VAL A 152 0.28 15.89 10.58
N ARG A 153 1.04 14.92 10.06
CA ARG A 153 2.49 14.83 10.33
C ARG A 153 3.31 15.88 9.60
N SER A 154 2.88 16.36 8.45
CA SER A 154 3.62 17.39 7.71
C SER A 154 3.60 18.76 8.39
N TRP A 155 2.62 19.02 9.27
CA TRP A 155 2.35 20.34 9.84
C TRP A 155 2.78 20.51 11.29
N THR A 156 2.83 19.47 12.09
CA THR A 156 3.39 19.55 13.46
C THR A 156 4.84 20.04 13.48
N HIS A 157 5.54 19.96 12.36
CA HIS A 157 6.91 20.47 12.24
C HIS A 157 6.98 21.95 11.90
N LEU A 158 5.97 22.52 11.24
CA LEU A 158 5.91 23.96 10.92
C LEU A 158 5.46 24.79 12.12
N GLU A 159 4.59 24.24 12.98
CA GLU A 159 4.20 24.88 14.25
C GLU A 159 5.40 25.05 15.20
N ARG A 160 6.36 24.12 15.19
CA ARG A 160 7.59 24.21 16.00
C ARG A 160 8.60 25.25 15.49
N GLN A 161 8.54 25.64 14.22
CA GLN A 161 9.43 26.66 13.66
C GLN A 161 8.93 28.08 13.87
N ARG A 162 7.67 28.28 14.24
CA ARG A 162 7.10 29.60 14.63
C ARG A 162 6.99 29.70 16.14
N GLY A 163 8.12 29.69 16.81
CA GLY A 163 8.23 30.20 18.18
C GLY A 163 8.03 31.70 18.17
N GLY A 164 6.93 32.19 18.72
CA GLY A 164 6.76 33.57 19.06
C GLY A 164 5.53 34.24 18.46
N GLY A 165 4.51 34.40 19.30
CA GLY A 165 3.61 35.57 19.24
C GLY A 165 2.40 35.46 18.32
N GLY A 166 1.24 35.23 18.95
CA GLY A 166 -0.02 35.90 18.52
C GLY A 166 -0.87 35.15 17.51
N PHE A 167 -1.90 34.61 18.00
CA PHE A 167 -3.33 34.56 17.63
C PHE A 167 -3.80 34.70 16.15
N LEU A 168 -2.98 34.56 15.13
CA LEU A 168 -3.38 34.62 13.73
C LEU A 168 -2.79 33.44 12.95
N GLY A 169 -3.53 32.32 12.94
CA GLY A 169 -3.30 31.24 12.00
C GLY A 169 -3.23 31.78 10.58
N GLY A 170 -2.09 31.57 9.89
CA GLY A 170 -1.90 32.05 8.52
C GLY A 170 -2.89 31.39 7.55
N PRO A 171 -3.08 31.95 6.33
CA PRO A 171 -3.99 31.39 5.33
C PRO A 171 -3.70 29.92 4.98
N GLY A 172 -2.45 29.46 5.14
CA GLY A 172 -2.07 28.05 4.97
C GLY A 172 -2.60 27.12 6.05
N GLU A 173 -2.68 27.55 7.31
CA GLU A 173 -3.25 26.74 8.41
C GLU A 173 -4.75 26.53 8.23
N ARG A 174 -5.47 27.57 7.78
CA ARG A 174 -6.91 27.46 7.48
C ARG A 174 -7.18 26.48 6.34
N GLN A 175 -6.36 26.48 5.30
CA GLN A 175 -6.54 25.59 4.16
C GLN A 175 -6.38 24.11 4.58
N ILE A 176 -5.42 23.81 5.42
CA ILE A 176 -5.17 22.43 5.87
C ILE A 176 -6.25 21.96 6.83
N GLU A 177 -6.71 22.81 7.69
CA GLU A 177 -7.83 22.47 8.56
C GLU A 177 -9.09 22.19 7.75
N LEU A 178 -9.31 22.95 6.67
CA LEU A 178 -10.38 22.68 5.72
C LEU A 178 -10.18 21.34 5.00
N ASP A 179 -8.98 21.07 4.48
CA ASP A 179 -8.65 19.80 3.81
C ASP A 179 -8.83 18.62 4.76
N ARG A 180 -8.38 18.76 6.01
CA ARG A 180 -8.57 17.75 7.05
C ARG A 180 -10.04 17.48 7.33
N ARG A 181 -10.84 18.53 7.48
CA ARG A 181 -12.29 18.40 7.71
C ARG A 181 -12.98 17.72 6.54
N GLN A 182 -12.59 18.05 5.30
CA GLN A 182 -13.13 17.38 4.11
C GLN A 182 -12.81 15.89 4.10
N ILE A 183 -11.58 15.51 4.45
CA ILE A 183 -11.19 14.10 4.56
C ILE A 183 -11.96 13.40 5.69
N ASP A 184 -12.13 14.04 6.85
CA ASP A 184 -12.88 13.47 7.97
C ASP A 184 -14.35 13.23 7.60
N ILE A 185 -14.98 14.18 6.92
CA ILE A 185 -16.36 14.03 6.40
C ILE A 185 -16.44 12.87 5.40
N ALA A 186 -15.48 12.77 4.48
CA ALA A 186 -15.45 11.69 3.50
C ALA A 186 -15.27 10.31 4.20
N ILE A 187 -14.39 10.22 5.20
CA ILE A 187 -14.18 9.00 6.01
C ILE A 187 -15.50 8.59 6.69
N GLU A 188 -16.21 9.54 7.34
CA GLU A 188 -17.50 9.24 7.97
C GLU A 188 -18.55 8.74 6.97
N GLN A 189 -18.61 9.35 5.80
CA GLN A 189 -19.55 8.92 4.75
C GLN A 189 -19.25 7.49 4.28
N LEU A 190 -17.97 7.16 4.05
CA LEU A 190 -17.54 5.81 3.67
C LEU A 190 -17.83 4.79 4.77
N GLN A 191 -17.61 5.13 6.04
CA GLN A 191 -17.95 4.27 7.16
C GLN A 191 -19.46 3.97 7.24
N LYS A 192 -20.30 4.99 7.00
CA LYS A 192 -21.76 4.82 6.93
C LYS A 192 -22.17 3.89 5.78
N GLN A 193 -21.55 4.05 4.60
CA GLN A 193 -21.80 3.18 3.46
C GLN A 193 -21.36 1.73 3.73
N LEU A 194 -20.17 1.53 4.29
CA LEU A 194 -19.68 0.20 4.69
C LEU A 194 -20.60 -0.48 5.70
N LYS A 195 -21.12 0.27 6.67
CA LYS A 195 -22.09 -0.25 7.64
C LYS A 195 -23.36 -0.75 6.94
N LYS A 196 -23.90 0.00 5.97
CA LYS A 196 -25.06 -0.42 5.17
C LYS A 196 -24.78 -1.72 4.40
N VAL A 197 -23.64 -1.80 3.71
CA VAL A 197 -23.25 -3.00 2.96
C VAL A 197 -23.12 -4.21 3.88
N ARG A 198 -22.49 -4.05 5.05
CA ARG A 198 -22.38 -5.12 6.06
C ARG A 198 -23.74 -5.58 6.58
N THR A 199 -24.65 -4.65 6.87
CA THR A 199 -26.00 -4.98 7.32
C THR A 199 -26.76 -5.77 6.25
N THR A 200 -26.73 -5.34 4.99
CA THR A 200 -27.34 -6.05 3.88
C THR A 200 -26.76 -7.47 3.71
N ARG A 201 -25.45 -7.61 3.79
CA ARG A 201 -24.78 -8.92 3.78
C ARG A 201 -25.20 -9.81 4.94
N GLN A 202 -25.36 -9.25 6.14
CA GLN A 202 -25.83 -9.98 7.31
C GLN A 202 -27.25 -10.51 7.11
N LEU A 203 -28.16 -9.70 6.54
CA LEU A 203 -29.52 -10.12 6.19
C LEU A 203 -29.49 -11.28 5.18
N HIS A 204 -28.75 -11.16 4.09
CA HIS A 204 -28.60 -12.25 3.12
C HIS A 204 -27.95 -13.51 3.70
N ARG A 205 -27.05 -13.35 4.67
CA ARG A 205 -26.40 -14.46 5.36
C ARG A 205 -27.33 -15.16 6.35
N SER A 206 -28.18 -14.41 7.05
CA SER A 206 -29.18 -14.99 7.98
C SER A 206 -30.20 -15.84 7.24
N SER A 207 -30.61 -15.42 6.05
CA SER A 207 -31.51 -16.21 5.18
C SER A 207 -30.86 -17.53 4.77
N ARG A 208 -29.60 -17.53 4.41
CA ARG A 208 -28.86 -18.76 4.04
C ARG A 208 -28.54 -19.67 5.22
N LYS A 209 -28.39 -19.14 6.45
CA LYS A 209 -28.19 -19.94 7.66
C LYS A 209 -29.35 -20.85 8.01
N ARG A 210 -30.54 -20.60 7.45
CA ARG A 210 -31.71 -21.47 7.65
C ARG A 210 -31.57 -22.82 6.93
N VAL A 211 -30.67 -22.90 5.95
CA VAL A 211 -30.37 -24.14 5.25
C VAL A 211 -29.09 -24.73 5.86
N PRO A 212 -29.07 -25.94 6.38
CA PRO A 212 -27.96 -26.52 7.14
C PRO A 212 -26.81 -27.03 6.24
N TYR A 213 -26.29 -26.17 5.37
CA TYR A 213 -25.08 -26.54 4.61
C TYR A 213 -23.79 -26.26 5.42
N PRO A 214 -22.82 -27.16 5.41
CA PRO A 214 -21.53 -26.92 6.03
C PRO A 214 -20.79 -25.78 5.31
N ILE A 215 -20.23 -24.84 6.08
CA ILE A 215 -19.43 -23.74 5.55
C ILE A 215 -17.97 -24.12 5.71
N VAL A 216 -17.26 -24.24 4.58
CA VAL A 216 -15.83 -24.48 4.54
C VAL A 216 -15.09 -23.19 4.14
N ALA A 217 -14.09 -22.77 4.92
CA ALA A 217 -13.26 -21.62 4.62
C ALA A 217 -11.84 -22.05 4.28
N LEU A 218 -11.33 -21.62 3.12
CA LEU A 218 -9.93 -21.79 2.73
C LEU A 218 -9.13 -20.60 3.22
N VAL A 219 -8.19 -20.84 4.15
CA VAL A 219 -7.35 -19.80 4.77
C VAL A 219 -5.89 -20.11 4.50
N GLY A 220 -5.06 -19.09 4.31
CA GLY A 220 -3.63 -19.21 4.11
C GLY A 220 -3.02 -17.96 3.52
N TYR A 221 -1.69 -17.93 3.42
CA TYR A 221 -0.92 -16.81 2.88
C TYR A 221 -1.26 -16.48 1.41
N THR A 222 -0.89 -15.28 0.97
CA THR A 222 -0.94 -14.91 -0.44
C THR A 222 -0.10 -15.88 -1.26
N ASN A 223 -0.56 -16.22 -2.46
CA ASN A 223 0.09 -17.16 -3.38
C ASN A 223 0.21 -18.64 -2.87
N ALA A 224 -0.51 -19.02 -1.83
CA ALA A 224 -0.54 -20.38 -1.31
C ALA A 224 -1.48 -21.33 -2.09
N GLY A 225 -1.91 -20.99 -3.30
CA GLY A 225 -2.75 -21.85 -4.14
C GLY A 225 -4.22 -21.94 -3.71
N LYS A 226 -4.71 -21.12 -2.78
CA LYS A 226 -6.12 -21.17 -2.31
C LYS A 226 -7.13 -21.05 -3.44
N SER A 227 -6.93 -20.12 -4.35
CA SER A 227 -7.85 -19.89 -5.47
C SER A 227 -7.81 -21.04 -6.49
N THR A 228 -6.65 -21.66 -6.67
CA THR A 228 -6.50 -22.87 -7.51
C THR A 228 -7.25 -24.05 -6.92
N LEU A 229 -7.09 -24.28 -5.60
CA LEU A 229 -7.81 -25.33 -4.89
C LEU A 229 -9.32 -25.08 -4.92
N PHE A 230 -9.72 -23.82 -4.71
CA PHE A 230 -11.11 -23.42 -4.77
C PHE A 230 -11.74 -23.70 -6.14
N ASN A 231 -11.06 -23.34 -7.25
CA ASN A 231 -11.52 -23.63 -8.61
C ASN A 231 -11.67 -25.15 -8.84
N LYS A 232 -10.71 -25.94 -8.38
CA LYS A 232 -10.78 -27.41 -8.51
C LYS A 232 -11.95 -28.04 -7.75
N LEU A 233 -12.21 -27.54 -6.53
CA LEU A 233 -13.27 -28.10 -5.69
C LEU A 233 -14.67 -27.66 -6.12
N SER A 234 -14.80 -26.47 -6.68
CA SER A 234 -16.09 -25.84 -6.93
C SER A 234 -16.49 -25.75 -8.39
N GLY A 235 -15.57 -26.08 -9.32
CA GLY A 235 -15.79 -25.83 -10.74
C GLY A 235 -15.87 -24.36 -11.13
N ALA A 236 -15.53 -23.43 -10.22
CA ALA A 236 -15.53 -22.00 -10.48
C ALA A 236 -14.34 -21.60 -11.35
N ASN A 237 -14.48 -20.48 -12.04
CA ASN A 237 -13.40 -19.90 -12.87
C ASN A 237 -12.91 -18.58 -12.26
N VAL A 238 -12.38 -18.66 -11.05
CA VAL A 238 -11.73 -17.51 -10.39
C VAL A 238 -10.34 -17.32 -10.96
N THR A 239 -9.97 -16.07 -11.26
CA THR A 239 -8.64 -15.74 -11.78
C THR A 239 -7.55 -16.22 -10.83
N THR A 240 -6.76 -17.18 -11.25
CA THR A 240 -5.57 -17.68 -10.55
C THR A 240 -4.34 -17.22 -11.32
N GLN A 241 -3.48 -16.45 -10.68
CA GLN A 241 -2.22 -16.00 -11.26
C GLN A 241 -1.12 -16.14 -10.22
N ASP A 242 0.07 -16.49 -10.66
CA ASP A 242 1.26 -16.56 -9.81
C ASP A 242 1.78 -15.16 -9.52
N MET A 243 1.04 -14.43 -8.69
CA MET A 243 1.41 -13.09 -8.24
C MET A 243 0.87 -12.80 -6.85
N LEU A 244 1.58 -11.95 -6.12
CA LEU A 244 1.15 -11.47 -4.81
C LEU A 244 -0.18 -10.71 -4.91
N PHE A 245 -1.11 -11.00 -4.01
CA PHE A 245 -2.45 -10.38 -3.96
C PHE A 245 -3.29 -10.56 -5.24
N ALA A 246 -3.09 -11.64 -6.00
CA ALA A 246 -3.94 -11.96 -7.17
C ALA A 246 -5.42 -11.94 -6.81
N THR A 247 -5.76 -12.37 -5.59
CA THR A 247 -7.11 -12.33 -5.02
C THR A 247 -7.15 -11.35 -3.86
N SER A 248 -7.69 -10.16 -4.07
CA SER A 248 -7.81 -9.12 -3.03
C SER A 248 -9.08 -9.21 -2.18
N VAL A 249 -10.06 -9.99 -2.61
CA VAL A 249 -11.37 -10.13 -1.95
C VAL A 249 -11.70 -11.60 -1.75
N SER A 250 -12.27 -11.95 -0.58
CA SER A 250 -12.79 -13.29 -0.33
C SER A 250 -13.98 -13.58 -1.24
N TYR A 251 -13.91 -14.65 -2.02
CA TYR A 251 -15.04 -15.15 -2.78
C TYR A 251 -15.97 -15.89 -1.84
N THR A 252 -17.19 -15.38 -1.68
CA THR A 252 -18.17 -15.92 -0.72
C THR A 252 -19.31 -16.67 -1.36
N HIS A 253 -19.27 -16.96 -2.67
CA HIS A 253 -20.35 -17.62 -3.37
C HIS A 253 -19.89 -18.86 -4.09
N LEU A 254 -20.16 -20.01 -3.45
CA LEU A 254 -20.26 -21.28 -4.16
C LEU A 254 -21.27 -22.17 -3.48
N THR A 255 -22.31 -22.45 -4.20
CA THR A 255 -23.00 -23.73 -4.10
C THR A 255 -22.10 -24.73 -4.82
N LEU A 256 -21.48 -25.63 -4.08
CA LEU A 256 -20.93 -26.84 -4.69
C LEU A 256 -22.05 -27.49 -5.50
N PRO A 257 -21.80 -27.94 -6.75
CA PRO A 257 -22.80 -28.70 -7.49
C PRO A 257 -23.20 -29.88 -6.60
N THR A 258 -24.46 -29.94 -6.26
CA THR A 258 -25.02 -31.07 -5.55
C THR A 258 -24.89 -32.25 -6.50
N ILE A 259 -23.92 -33.13 -6.28
CA ILE A 259 -23.88 -34.42 -6.96
C ILE A 259 -25.06 -35.16 -6.37
N CYS A 260 -26.21 -35.10 -7.03
CA CYS A 260 -27.28 -36.07 -6.82
C CYS A 260 -26.76 -37.42 -7.33
N SER A 261 -26.15 -38.20 -6.44
CA SER A 261 -26.02 -39.65 -6.66
C SER A 261 -27.42 -40.23 -6.49
N VAL A 262 -28.02 -40.64 -7.59
CA VAL A 262 -29.17 -41.56 -7.62
C VAL A 262 -28.69 -42.93 -7.18
#